data_316daa811dc0983d523d6b46c521830c
#
_entry.id   316daa811dc0983d523d6b46c521830c
#
_cell.length_a   1.000
_cell.length_b   1.000
_cell.length_c   1.000
_cell.angle_alpha   90.00
_cell.angle_beta   90.00
_cell.angle_gamma   90.00
#
_symmetry.space_group_name_H-M   'P 1'
#
loop_
_entity.id
_entity.type
_entity.pdbx_description
1 polymer ?
#
loop_
_entity_poly.entity_id
_entity_poly.type
_entity_poly.pdbx_seq_one_letter_code
_entity_poly.pdbx_strand_id
1 'polypeptide(L)'
;MKRILKRPLLNILENHAIAYPTPSNISYLWNFGSLAAICLVVQLITGIFLAMHYAAHVDYAFASVEHIMRDVPYGWLLRYTHANGASMFFIVVYAHIFRGLYYGSYRSPRILIWVLGVAIFLAMMATAFLGYVLPWGQMSFWGATVITNLFSAFPIVGPYIVEWMWGGFSVDNATLNRFFSLHYLLPFVIAALTALHLTALHQAGSSNPLGTISNTDKIPFHPYFTVKDLFGAIVFVMFFSFWVYFAPNYLGHPDNYIEADPMVTPAHIVPEWYFLFAYAILRAIPNKLLGVLALFASILVLILLPFITASTVQSSAFRPLYRVLVWMFAVDWLILTWLGGAPVEDPYVIMAQIAGVLYFAFFLIILPVVSRIEYWLIPVPANPNA
;
A
#
# COMPACT_ATOMS: atom_id res chain seq x y z
N MET A 1 -19.94 -11.46 -46.26
CA MET A 1 -18.79 -12.05 -45.59
C MET A 1 -18.35 -11.25 -44.35
N LYS A 2 -19.27 -10.74 -43.50
CA LYS A 2 -19.03 -9.98 -42.25
C LYS A 2 -19.68 -10.62 -41.01
N ARG A 3 -19.80 -11.94 -40.97
CA ARG A 3 -20.34 -12.71 -39.84
C ARG A 3 -19.35 -13.75 -39.35
N ILE A 4 -18.06 -13.41 -39.39
CA ILE A 4 -17.02 -14.30 -38.84
C ILE A 4 -16.69 -13.85 -37.42
N LEU A 5 -17.25 -14.62 -36.48
CA LEU A 5 -16.81 -14.73 -35.09
C LEU A 5 -16.87 -13.40 -34.30
N LYS A 6 -17.99 -13.13 -33.65
CA LYS A 6 -17.98 -12.40 -32.37
C LYS A 6 -17.05 -13.20 -31.45
N ARG A 7 -15.79 -12.81 -31.36
CA ARG A 7 -14.82 -13.40 -30.44
C ARG A 7 -15.00 -12.71 -29.10
N PRO A 8 -15.73 -13.28 -28.14
CA PRO A 8 -16.09 -12.58 -26.89
C PRO A 8 -14.87 -12.04 -26.15
N LEU A 9 -13.76 -12.79 -26.13
CA LEU A 9 -12.51 -12.37 -25.49
C LEU A 9 -11.85 -11.17 -26.20
N LEU A 10 -11.87 -11.12 -27.53
CA LEU A 10 -11.33 -9.98 -28.28
C LEU A 10 -12.21 -8.74 -28.09
N ASN A 11 -13.52 -8.88 -28.00
CA ASN A 11 -14.42 -7.76 -27.73
C ASN A 11 -14.22 -7.22 -26.31
N ILE A 12 -13.92 -8.08 -25.33
CA ILE A 12 -13.58 -7.64 -23.96
C ILE A 12 -12.27 -6.83 -24.02
N LEU A 13 -11.23 -7.34 -24.67
CA LEU A 13 -9.97 -6.64 -24.82
C LEU A 13 -10.14 -5.30 -25.56
N GLU A 14 -10.89 -5.30 -26.65
CA GLU A 14 -11.16 -4.09 -27.44
C GLU A 14 -11.86 -3.03 -26.61
N ASN A 15 -12.94 -3.38 -25.89
CA ASN A 15 -13.75 -2.44 -25.15
C ASN A 15 -13.08 -1.96 -23.84
N HIS A 16 -12.27 -2.78 -23.22
CA HIS A 16 -11.70 -2.49 -21.89
C HIS A 16 -10.25 -2.05 -21.90
N ALA A 17 -9.49 -2.33 -22.97
CA ALA A 17 -8.07 -1.98 -23.05
C ALA A 17 -7.72 -1.11 -24.27
N ILE A 18 -8.46 -1.22 -25.38
CA ILE A 18 -8.14 -0.48 -26.61
C ILE A 18 -9.03 0.76 -26.75
N ALA A 19 -10.32 0.54 -26.88
CA ALA A 19 -11.30 1.61 -27.15
C ALA A 19 -11.87 2.26 -25.87
N TYR A 20 -11.36 1.92 -24.69
CA TYR A 20 -11.83 2.47 -23.42
C TYR A 20 -11.71 4.00 -23.39
N PRO A 21 -12.84 4.74 -23.21
CA PRO A 21 -12.86 6.19 -23.28
C PRO A 21 -12.21 6.82 -22.04
N THR A 22 -11.07 7.46 -22.23
CA THR A 22 -10.23 8.03 -21.17
C THR A 22 -10.15 9.55 -21.33
N PRO A 23 -10.22 10.35 -20.22
CA PRO A 23 -10.04 11.80 -20.29
C PRO A 23 -8.70 12.16 -20.93
N SER A 24 -8.72 13.10 -21.90
CA SER A 24 -7.53 13.47 -22.68
C SER A 24 -6.43 14.12 -21.84
N ASN A 25 -6.79 14.74 -20.72
CA ASN A 25 -5.93 15.59 -19.89
C ASN A 25 -5.29 14.90 -18.68
N ILE A 26 -5.36 13.57 -18.55
CA ILE A 26 -4.72 12.87 -17.42
C ILE A 26 -3.19 12.99 -17.48
N SER A 27 -2.57 13.31 -16.33
CA SER A 27 -1.12 13.46 -16.20
C SER A 27 -0.41 12.12 -15.90
N TYR A 28 0.92 12.12 -15.79
CA TYR A 28 1.70 10.94 -15.36
C TYR A 28 1.35 10.45 -13.96
N LEU A 29 0.70 11.26 -13.11
CA LEU A 29 0.21 10.81 -11.81
C LEU A 29 -0.88 9.72 -11.93
N TRP A 30 -1.53 9.57 -13.10
CA TRP A 30 -2.46 8.47 -13.37
C TRP A 30 -1.77 7.15 -13.70
N ASN A 31 -0.48 7.16 -14.04
CA ASN A 31 0.29 5.94 -14.32
C ASN A 31 0.55 5.10 -13.06
N PHE A 32 0.41 5.65 -11.84
CA PHE A 32 0.66 4.89 -10.61
C PHE A 32 -0.29 3.70 -10.41
N GLY A 33 -1.45 3.66 -11.08
CA GLY A 33 -2.31 2.48 -11.11
C GLY A 33 -1.73 1.36 -11.99
N SER A 34 -1.27 1.66 -13.20
CA SER A 34 -0.61 0.68 -14.08
C SER A 34 0.74 0.22 -13.54
N LEU A 35 1.50 1.12 -12.89
CA LEU A 35 2.75 0.76 -12.19
C LEU A 35 2.51 -0.19 -11.01
N ALA A 36 1.43 0.02 -10.24
CA ALA A 36 1.04 -0.90 -9.16
C ALA A 36 0.70 -2.30 -9.71
N ALA A 37 0.04 -2.37 -10.88
CA ALA A 37 -0.24 -3.64 -11.55
C ALA A 37 1.06 -4.34 -12.00
N ILE A 38 2.05 -3.59 -12.52
CA ILE A 38 3.38 -4.12 -12.86
C ILE A 38 4.06 -4.67 -11.61
N CYS A 39 4.06 -3.92 -10.49
CA CYS A 39 4.62 -4.40 -9.22
C CYS A 39 3.94 -5.70 -8.78
N LEU A 40 2.61 -5.78 -8.83
CA LEU A 40 1.88 -7.00 -8.45
C LEU A 40 2.31 -8.21 -9.31
N VAL A 41 2.43 -8.03 -10.62
CA VAL A 41 2.89 -9.08 -11.54
C VAL A 41 4.32 -9.52 -11.22
N VAL A 42 5.22 -8.56 -11.01
CA VAL A 42 6.61 -8.84 -10.63
C VAL A 42 6.68 -9.63 -9.32
N GLN A 43 5.92 -9.20 -8.30
CA GLN A 43 5.89 -9.88 -7.00
C GLN A 43 5.31 -11.29 -7.09
N LEU A 44 4.23 -11.50 -7.87
CA LEU A 44 3.67 -12.84 -8.10
C LEU A 44 4.68 -13.76 -8.80
N ILE A 45 5.29 -13.31 -9.90
CA ILE A 45 6.24 -14.12 -10.66
C ILE A 45 7.44 -14.47 -9.79
N THR A 46 8.11 -13.47 -9.23
CA THR A 46 9.30 -13.71 -8.41
C THR A 46 9.00 -14.54 -7.17
N GLY A 47 7.84 -14.33 -6.52
CA GLY A 47 7.41 -15.10 -5.35
C GLY A 47 7.16 -16.59 -5.66
N ILE A 48 6.52 -16.89 -6.80
CA ILE A 48 6.30 -18.28 -7.23
C ILE A 48 7.64 -19.00 -7.46
N PHE A 49 8.60 -18.35 -8.14
CA PHE A 49 9.92 -18.94 -8.37
C PHE A 49 10.75 -19.06 -7.08
N LEU A 50 10.67 -18.11 -6.17
CA LEU A 50 11.31 -18.21 -4.85
C LEU A 50 10.73 -19.38 -4.03
N ALA A 51 9.41 -19.57 -4.06
CA ALA A 51 8.75 -20.66 -3.34
C ALA A 51 9.16 -22.05 -3.82
N MET A 52 9.68 -22.21 -5.05
CA MET A 52 10.19 -23.48 -5.56
C MET A 52 11.47 -23.95 -4.84
N HIS A 53 12.19 -23.04 -4.20
CA HIS A 53 13.47 -23.30 -3.54
C HIS A 53 13.44 -23.03 -2.03
N TYR A 54 12.40 -22.34 -1.54
CA TYR A 54 12.25 -21.97 -0.14
C TYR A 54 11.69 -23.13 0.70
N ALA A 55 12.27 -23.35 1.88
CA ALA A 55 11.82 -24.35 2.85
C ALA A 55 11.18 -23.67 4.07
N ALA A 56 9.87 -23.82 4.24
CA ALA A 56 9.11 -23.20 5.35
C ALA A 56 9.28 -24.02 6.65
N HIS A 57 10.48 -24.07 7.19
CA HIS A 57 10.80 -24.75 8.44
C HIS A 57 11.88 -23.95 9.18
N VAL A 58 11.77 -23.82 10.50
CA VAL A 58 12.66 -22.95 11.30
C VAL A 58 14.14 -23.32 11.16
N ASP A 59 14.47 -24.59 11.01
CA ASP A 59 15.84 -25.07 10.84
C ASP A 59 16.38 -24.86 9.41
N TYR A 60 15.54 -24.59 8.43
CA TYR A 60 15.94 -24.55 7.03
C TYR A 60 15.61 -23.24 6.32
N ALA A 61 14.70 -22.42 6.86
CA ALA A 61 14.21 -21.23 6.19
C ALA A 61 15.34 -20.26 5.85
N PHE A 62 16.17 -19.91 6.82
CA PHE A 62 17.29 -19.00 6.62
C PHE A 62 18.31 -19.59 5.63
N ALA A 63 18.73 -20.83 5.85
CA ALA A 63 19.67 -21.52 4.96
C ALA A 63 19.12 -21.68 3.53
N SER A 64 17.80 -21.90 3.35
CA SER A 64 17.18 -21.97 2.01
C SER A 64 17.22 -20.63 1.27
N VAL A 65 17.07 -19.50 1.97
CA VAL A 65 17.24 -18.17 1.37
C VAL A 65 18.70 -17.93 0.98
N GLU A 66 19.65 -18.32 1.83
CA GLU A 66 21.09 -18.25 1.50
C GLU A 66 21.42 -19.14 0.28
N HIS A 67 20.86 -20.34 0.20
CA HIS A 67 20.99 -21.23 -0.96
C HIS A 67 20.44 -20.56 -2.24
N ILE A 68 19.26 -19.92 -2.18
CA ILE A 68 18.70 -19.18 -3.30
C ILE A 68 19.67 -18.09 -3.74
N MET A 69 20.25 -17.36 -2.80
CA MET A 69 21.14 -16.22 -3.08
C MET A 69 22.46 -16.65 -3.72
N ARG A 70 23.00 -17.82 -3.37
CA ARG A 70 24.37 -18.23 -3.70
C ARG A 70 24.44 -19.30 -4.78
N ASP A 71 23.55 -20.30 -4.73
CA ASP A 71 23.69 -21.54 -5.51
C ASP A 71 22.68 -21.63 -6.65
N VAL A 72 21.49 -21.03 -6.52
CA VAL A 72 20.49 -21.05 -7.59
C VAL A 72 20.87 -20.08 -8.68
N PRO A 73 20.95 -20.50 -9.95
CA PRO A 73 21.24 -19.60 -11.06
C PRO A 73 20.26 -18.41 -11.10
N TYR A 74 20.80 -17.18 -11.03
CA TYR A 74 20.01 -15.94 -10.92
C TYR A 74 19.11 -15.84 -9.71
N GLY A 75 19.26 -16.69 -8.70
CA GLY A 75 18.46 -16.66 -7.47
C GLY A 75 18.61 -15.34 -6.70
N TRP A 76 19.82 -14.76 -6.66
CA TRP A 76 20.07 -13.44 -6.10
C TRP A 76 19.21 -12.34 -6.79
N LEU A 77 19.04 -12.43 -8.11
CA LEU A 77 18.23 -11.48 -8.87
C LEU A 77 16.75 -11.62 -8.51
N LEU A 78 16.25 -12.85 -8.41
CA LEU A 78 14.87 -13.14 -7.99
C LEU A 78 14.62 -12.61 -6.56
N ARG A 79 15.53 -12.92 -5.63
CA ARG A 79 15.41 -12.51 -4.23
C ARG A 79 15.44 -11.00 -4.06
N TYR A 80 16.41 -10.31 -4.69
CA TYR A 80 16.51 -8.85 -4.62
C TYR A 80 15.37 -8.15 -5.35
N THR A 81 14.91 -8.68 -6.48
CA THR A 81 13.74 -8.16 -7.20
C THR A 81 12.48 -8.28 -6.33
N HIS A 82 12.31 -9.40 -5.63
CA HIS A 82 11.16 -9.61 -4.74
C HIS A 82 11.22 -8.69 -3.51
N ALA A 83 12.34 -8.63 -2.83
CA ALA A 83 12.51 -7.83 -1.61
C ALA A 83 12.38 -6.32 -1.89
N ASN A 84 13.15 -5.80 -2.86
CA ASN A 84 13.05 -4.39 -3.25
C ASN A 84 11.73 -4.08 -3.96
N GLY A 85 11.15 -5.06 -4.67
CA GLY A 85 9.86 -4.94 -5.30
C GLY A 85 8.72 -4.67 -4.32
N ALA A 86 8.80 -5.20 -3.09
CA ALA A 86 7.86 -4.84 -2.03
C ALA A 86 7.93 -3.33 -1.73
N SER A 87 9.13 -2.78 -1.51
CA SER A 87 9.33 -1.34 -1.32
C SER A 87 8.83 -0.51 -2.51
N MET A 88 9.13 -0.94 -3.74
CA MET A 88 8.64 -0.27 -4.96
C MET A 88 7.12 -0.28 -5.05
N PHE A 89 6.49 -1.39 -4.68
CA PHE A 89 5.03 -1.50 -4.67
C PHE A 89 4.40 -0.52 -3.67
N PHE A 90 4.95 -0.40 -2.46
CA PHE A 90 4.48 0.59 -1.48
C PHE A 90 4.70 2.03 -1.93
N ILE A 91 5.86 2.38 -2.52
CA ILE A 91 6.10 3.71 -3.09
C ILE A 91 5.01 4.07 -4.11
N VAL A 92 4.76 3.15 -5.04
CA VAL A 92 3.76 3.35 -6.10
C VAL A 92 2.35 3.48 -5.52
N VAL A 93 1.97 2.64 -4.56
CA VAL A 93 0.63 2.67 -3.95
C VAL A 93 0.44 3.90 -3.08
N TYR A 94 1.43 4.33 -2.32
CA TYR A 94 1.36 5.60 -1.58
C TYR A 94 1.17 6.79 -2.52
N ALA A 95 1.95 6.87 -3.60
CA ALA A 95 1.77 7.92 -4.61
C ALA A 95 0.37 7.86 -5.25
N HIS A 96 -0.16 6.65 -5.48
CA HIS A 96 -1.52 6.43 -5.99
C HIS A 96 -2.60 6.92 -5.00
N ILE A 97 -2.45 6.65 -3.72
CA ILE A 97 -3.36 7.12 -2.64
C ILE A 97 -3.29 8.64 -2.52
N PHE A 98 -2.08 9.22 -2.42
CA PHE A 98 -1.89 10.67 -2.33
C PHE A 98 -2.44 11.40 -3.56
N ARG A 99 -2.27 10.84 -4.77
CA ARG A 99 -2.90 11.37 -5.99
C ARG A 99 -4.43 11.34 -5.85
N GLY A 100 -4.99 10.24 -5.34
CA GLY A 100 -6.43 10.12 -5.08
C GLY A 100 -6.95 11.16 -4.09
N LEU A 101 -6.19 11.40 -3.02
CA LEU A 101 -6.48 12.43 -2.02
C LEU A 101 -6.39 13.84 -2.63
N TYR A 102 -5.29 14.15 -3.31
CA TYR A 102 -5.04 15.46 -3.91
C TYR A 102 -6.10 15.88 -4.94
N TYR A 103 -6.51 14.96 -5.82
CA TYR A 103 -7.49 15.26 -6.87
C TYR A 103 -8.93 14.89 -6.48
N GLY A 104 -9.19 14.49 -5.24
CA GLY A 104 -10.53 14.11 -4.78
C GLY A 104 -11.12 12.89 -5.50
N SER A 105 -10.26 11.98 -5.98
CA SER A 105 -10.69 10.80 -6.76
C SER A 105 -11.49 9.78 -5.95
N TYR A 106 -11.53 9.91 -4.62
CA TYR A 106 -12.29 9.07 -3.69
C TYR A 106 -13.79 9.39 -3.64
N ARG A 107 -14.24 10.49 -4.28
CA ARG A 107 -15.61 11.00 -4.19
C ARG A 107 -16.53 10.32 -5.20
N SER A 108 -17.86 10.47 -4.99
CA SER A 108 -18.86 9.99 -5.93
C SER A 108 -18.53 10.43 -7.38
N PRO A 109 -18.67 9.54 -8.39
CA PRO A 109 -19.22 8.17 -8.35
C PRO A 109 -18.17 7.08 -8.02
N ARG A 110 -16.97 7.42 -7.49
CA ARG A 110 -15.82 6.53 -7.34
C ARG A 110 -15.61 5.99 -5.92
N ILE A 111 -16.65 6.06 -5.07
CA ILE A 111 -16.57 5.60 -3.66
C ILE A 111 -16.19 4.13 -3.59
N LEU A 112 -16.82 3.27 -4.39
CA LEU A 112 -16.53 1.83 -4.41
C LEU A 112 -15.08 1.56 -4.83
N ILE A 113 -14.57 2.31 -5.82
CA ILE A 113 -13.16 2.20 -6.26
C ILE A 113 -12.23 2.49 -5.10
N TRP A 114 -12.49 3.55 -4.34
CA TRP A 114 -11.68 3.95 -3.20
C TRP A 114 -11.71 2.91 -2.08
N VAL A 115 -12.88 2.42 -1.70
CA VAL A 115 -13.04 1.41 -0.63
C VAL A 115 -12.35 0.09 -1.01
N LEU A 116 -12.51 -0.38 -2.27
CA LEU A 116 -11.76 -1.53 -2.77
C LEU A 116 -10.26 -1.29 -2.74
N GLY A 117 -9.81 -0.08 -3.06
CA GLY A 117 -8.40 0.31 -2.96
C GLY A 117 -7.85 0.21 -1.53
N VAL A 118 -8.63 0.65 -0.52
CA VAL A 118 -8.24 0.50 0.89
C VAL A 118 -8.20 -0.97 1.31
N ALA A 119 -9.12 -1.80 0.83
CA ALA A 119 -9.10 -3.25 1.09
C ALA A 119 -7.86 -3.92 0.47
N ILE A 120 -7.47 -3.53 -0.76
CA ILE A 120 -6.23 -3.98 -1.40
C ILE A 120 -5.03 -3.55 -0.58
N PHE A 121 -4.99 -2.30 -0.10
CA PHE A 121 -3.89 -1.78 0.69
C PHE A 121 -3.72 -2.56 2.02
N LEU A 122 -4.81 -2.88 2.72
CA LEU A 122 -4.78 -3.72 3.93
C LEU A 122 -4.26 -5.14 3.63
N ALA A 123 -4.74 -5.77 2.55
CA ALA A 123 -4.28 -7.09 2.13
C ALA A 123 -2.79 -7.05 1.74
N MET A 124 -2.33 -5.97 1.09
CA MET A 124 -0.93 -5.76 0.73
C MET A 124 -0.03 -5.60 1.97
N MET A 125 -0.48 -4.83 2.97
CA MET A 125 0.24 -4.70 4.25
C MET A 125 0.37 -6.05 4.96
N ALA A 126 -0.71 -6.82 5.05
CA ALA A 126 -0.68 -8.17 5.63
C ALA A 126 0.27 -9.09 4.85
N THR A 127 0.20 -9.08 3.51
CA THR A 127 1.09 -9.88 2.65
C THR A 127 2.55 -9.54 2.89
N ALA A 128 2.91 -8.25 2.93
CA ALA A 128 4.29 -7.81 3.13
C ALA A 128 4.82 -8.18 4.51
N PHE A 129 4.02 -8.00 5.55
CA PHE A 129 4.39 -8.42 6.91
C PHE A 129 4.66 -9.93 6.99
N LEU A 130 3.75 -10.75 6.48
CA LEU A 130 3.93 -12.21 6.47
C LEU A 130 5.18 -12.61 5.68
N GLY A 131 5.44 -11.96 4.54
CA GLY A 131 6.61 -12.22 3.70
C GLY A 131 7.94 -11.83 4.34
N TYR A 132 7.95 -10.76 5.12
CA TYR A 132 9.15 -10.31 5.84
C TYR A 132 9.60 -11.32 6.93
N VAL A 133 8.67 -12.10 7.45
CA VAL A 133 8.97 -13.14 8.45
C VAL A 133 9.65 -14.37 7.83
N LEU A 134 9.40 -14.67 6.56
CA LEU A 134 9.83 -15.91 5.92
C LEU A 134 11.35 -16.14 5.88
N PRO A 135 12.22 -15.15 5.68
CA PRO A 135 13.67 -15.37 5.71
C PRO A 135 14.20 -15.90 7.04
N TRP A 136 13.43 -15.78 8.10
CA TRP A 136 13.76 -16.24 9.44
C TRP A 136 15.10 -15.67 9.97
N GLY A 137 15.34 -14.39 9.65
CA GLY A 137 16.41 -13.60 10.27
C GLY A 137 15.97 -12.99 11.60
N GLN A 138 16.87 -12.31 12.29
CA GLN A 138 16.59 -11.68 13.58
C GLN A 138 15.41 -10.70 13.53
N MET A 139 15.33 -9.87 12.50
CA MET A 139 14.19 -8.94 12.37
C MET A 139 12.90 -9.65 11.94
N SER A 140 12.99 -10.76 11.21
CA SER A 140 11.85 -11.62 10.89
C SER A 140 11.20 -12.18 12.15
N PHE A 141 11.99 -12.81 13.01
CA PHE A 141 11.52 -13.44 14.24
C PHE A 141 11.00 -12.44 15.27
N TRP A 142 11.83 -11.42 15.57
CA TRP A 142 11.48 -10.43 16.59
C TRP A 142 10.36 -9.48 16.12
N GLY A 143 10.32 -9.17 14.82
CA GLY A 143 9.21 -8.44 14.20
C GLY A 143 7.90 -9.21 14.30
N ALA A 144 7.91 -10.51 14.01
CA ALA A 144 6.74 -11.38 14.18
C ALA A 144 6.29 -11.42 15.64
N THR A 145 7.22 -11.60 16.58
CA THR A 145 6.95 -11.67 18.02
C THR A 145 6.29 -10.38 18.52
N VAL A 146 6.84 -9.21 18.18
CA VAL A 146 6.31 -7.92 18.62
C VAL A 146 4.94 -7.63 18.03
N ILE A 147 4.80 -7.76 16.69
CA ILE A 147 3.56 -7.37 16.00
C ILE A 147 2.40 -8.30 16.35
N THR A 148 2.63 -9.61 16.41
CA THR A 148 1.55 -10.54 16.79
C THR A 148 1.16 -10.39 18.24
N ASN A 149 2.12 -10.11 19.14
CA ASN A 149 1.81 -9.86 20.56
C ASN A 149 1.02 -8.55 20.79
N LEU A 150 0.92 -7.65 19.82
CA LEU A 150 0.04 -6.48 19.96
C LEU A 150 -1.43 -6.90 20.17
N PHE A 151 -1.86 -8.00 19.57
CA PHE A 151 -3.22 -8.51 19.72
C PHE A 151 -3.55 -8.95 21.15
N SER A 152 -2.56 -9.25 21.99
CA SER A 152 -2.82 -9.54 23.42
C SER A 152 -3.39 -8.34 24.21
N ALA A 153 -3.36 -7.14 23.62
CA ALA A 153 -3.98 -5.95 24.20
C ALA A 153 -5.52 -6.01 24.25
N PHE A 154 -6.16 -6.85 23.41
CA PHE A 154 -7.61 -6.98 23.42
C PHE A 154 -8.07 -7.74 24.68
N PRO A 155 -8.96 -7.14 25.47
CA PRO A 155 -9.45 -7.79 26.68
C PRO A 155 -10.11 -9.14 26.38
N ILE A 156 -9.90 -10.12 27.24
CA ILE A 156 -10.49 -11.48 27.22
C ILE A 156 -9.98 -12.32 26.05
N VAL A 157 -10.12 -11.86 24.81
CA VAL A 157 -9.83 -12.66 23.60
C VAL A 157 -8.37 -12.54 23.12
N GLY A 158 -7.63 -11.52 23.57
CA GLY A 158 -6.29 -11.21 23.08
C GLY A 158 -5.30 -12.36 23.18
N PRO A 159 -5.11 -12.99 24.35
CA PRO A 159 -4.20 -14.12 24.50
C PRO A 159 -4.55 -15.29 23.55
N TYR A 160 -5.84 -15.63 23.41
CA TYR A 160 -6.30 -16.70 22.52
C TYR A 160 -6.01 -16.38 21.04
N ILE A 161 -6.16 -15.11 20.63
CA ILE A 161 -5.81 -14.69 19.26
C ILE A 161 -4.31 -14.88 19.03
N VAL A 162 -3.47 -14.48 19.97
CA VAL A 162 -2.01 -14.60 19.88
C VAL A 162 -1.59 -16.08 19.79
N GLU A 163 -2.08 -16.93 20.69
CA GLU A 163 -1.81 -18.37 20.67
C GLU A 163 -2.29 -19.03 19.37
N TRP A 164 -3.46 -18.64 18.87
CA TRP A 164 -3.96 -19.12 17.60
C TRP A 164 -3.06 -18.67 16.44
N MET A 165 -2.57 -17.42 16.44
CA MET A 165 -1.66 -16.93 15.39
C MET A 165 -0.32 -17.65 15.43
N TRP A 166 0.24 -17.85 16.62
CA TRP A 166 1.51 -18.56 16.78
C TRP A 166 1.38 -20.06 16.52
N GLY A 167 0.22 -20.65 16.84
CA GLY A 167 0.01 -22.09 16.81
C GLY A 167 0.67 -22.82 17.96
N GLY A 168 0.93 -22.11 19.04
CA GLY A 168 1.59 -22.54 20.25
C GLY A 168 1.77 -21.37 21.21
N PHE A 169 2.67 -21.50 22.15
CA PHE A 169 2.91 -20.49 23.20
C PHE A 169 4.00 -19.48 22.84
N SER A 170 4.66 -19.66 21.70
CA SER A 170 5.70 -18.76 21.18
C SER A 170 5.70 -18.76 19.65
N VAL A 171 6.37 -17.76 19.06
CA VAL A 171 6.69 -17.75 17.63
C VAL A 171 7.66 -18.90 17.36
N ASP A 172 7.29 -19.83 16.48
CA ASP A 172 8.04 -21.02 16.18
C ASP A 172 7.61 -21.59 14.81
N ASN A 173 7.96 -22.84 14.52
CA ASN A 173 7.72 -23.52 13.25
C ASN A 173 6.24 -23.48 12.81
N ALA A 174 5.31 -23.64 13.74
CA ALA A 174 3.89 -23.53 13.45
C ALA A 174 3.51 -22.12 12.94
N THR A 175 4.12 -21.08 13.48
CA THR A 175 3.94 -19.69 13.03
C THR A 175 4.49 -19.50 11.62
N LEU A 176 5.71 -19.96 11.38
CA LEU A 176 6.38 -19.81 10.08
C LEU A 176 5.58 -20.51 8.96
N ASN A 177 5.09 -21.72 9.19
CA ASN A 177 4.28 -22.45 8.21
C ASN A 177 2.97 -21.74 7.88
N ARG A 178 2.27 -21.18 8.87
CA ARG A 178 1.03 -20.40 8.66
C ARG A 178 1.31 -19.14 7.88
N PHE A 179 2.39 -18.44 8.21
CA PHE A 179 2.78 -17.21 7.55
C PHE A 179 3.20 -17.46 6.10
N PHE A 180 3.92 -18.53 5.82
CA PHE A 180 4.20 -18.94 4.45
C PHE A 180 2.93 -19.23 3.66
N SER A 181 2.01 -20.02 4.21
CA SER A 181 0.76 -20.38 3.55
C SER A 181 -0.09 -19.15 3.23
N LEU A 182 -0.22 -18.21 4.18
CA LEU A 182 -0.99 -16.98 4.00
C LEU A 182 -0.26 -16.00 3.07
N HIS A 183 1.06 -15.87 3.18
CA HIS A 183 1.84 -15.03 2.27
C HIS A 183 1.71 -15.50 0.82
N TYR A 184 1.70 -16.81 0.58
CA TYR A 184 1.51 -17.38 -0.75
C TYR A 184 0.09 -17.16 -1.28
N LEU A 185 -0.92 -17.24 -0.42
CA LEU A 185 -2.35 -17.11 -0.79
C LEU A 185 -2.75 -15.65 -1.06
N LEU A 186 -2.36 -14.71 -0.19
CA LEU A 186 -2.86 -13.34 -0.20
C LEU A 186 -2.58 -12.57 -1.51
N PRO A 187 -1.47 -12.73 -2.22
CA PRO A 187 -1.26 -12.10 -3.52
C PRO A 187 -2.33 -12.45 -4.56
N PHE A 188 -2.88 -13.65 -4.54
CA PHE A 188 -3.98 -14.03 -5.43
C PHE A 188 -5.30 -13.37 -5.00
N VAL A 189 -5.51 -13.19 -3.71
CA VAL A 189 -6.63 -12.39 -3.18
C VAL A 189 -6.49 -10.93 -3.61
N ILE A 190 -5.29 -10.35 -3.53
CA ILE A 190 -4.99 -9.01 -4.03
C ILE A 190 -5.27 -8.91 -5.53
N ALA A 191 -4.88 -9.91 -6.33
CA ALA A 191 -5.16 -9.95 -7.76
C ALA A 191 -6.68 -9.97 -8.06
N ALA A 192 -7.44 -10.75 -7.31
CA ALA A 192 -8.91 -10.77 -7.43
C ALA A 192 -9.54 -9.42 -7.03
N LEU A 193 -9.12 -8.83 -5.92
CA LEU A 193 -9.57 -7.50 -5.49
C LEU A 193 -9.18 -6.42 -6.51
N THR A 194 -8.00 -6.51 -7.13
CA THR A 194 -7.55 -5.60 -8.18
C THR A 194 -8.43 -5.71 -9.42
N ALA A 195 -8.86 -6.92 -9.82
CA ALA A 195 -9.80 -7.11 -10.90
C ALA A 195 -11.17 -6.46 -10.59
N LEU A 196 -11.65 -6.57 -9.35
CA LEU A 196 -12.87 -5.87 -8.91
C LEU A 196 -12.69 -4.34 -8.89
N HIS A 197 -11.54 -3.85 -8.45
CA HIS A 197 -11.20 -2.43 -8.44
C HIS A 197 -11.17 -1.83 -9.86
N LEU A 198 -10.59 -2.55 -10.83
CA LEU A 198 -10.61 -2.16 -12.24
C LEU A 198 -12.00 -2.24 -12.85
N THR A 199 -12.81 -3.25 -12.50
CA THR A 199 -14.21 -3.35 -12.94
C THR A 199 -15.01 -2.15 -12.45
N ALA A 200 -14.88 -1.77 -11.19
CA ALA A 200 -15.52 -0.58 -10.63
C ALA A 200 -15.02 0.71 -11.30
N LEU A 201 -13.72 0.79 -11.64
CA LEU A 201 -13.15 1.92 -12.40
C LEU A 201 -13.76 2.03 -13.79
N HIS A 202 -13.97 0.91 -14.49
CA HIS A 202 -14.56 0.92 -15.81
C HIS A 202 -16.04 1.35 -15.79
N GLN A 203 -16.77 1.07 -14.73
CA GLN A 203 -18.14 1.55 -14.55
C GLN A 203 -18.23 3.05 -14.29
N ALA A 204 -17.37 3.56 -13.37
CA ALA A 204 -17.40 4.97 -12.96
C ALA A 204 -16.60 5.90 -13.89
N GLY A 205 -15.66 5.36 -14.64
CA GLY A 205 -14.69 6.11 -15.44
C GLY A 205 -13.57 6.75 -14.61
N SER A 206 -12.45 7.06 -15.27
CA SER A 206 -11.31 7.73 -14.63
C SER A 206 -11.66 9.17 -14.22
N SER A 207 -11.12 9.63 -13.09
CA SER A 207 -11.05 11.05 -12.77
C SER A 207 -10.01 11.76 -13.66
N ASN A 208 -10.00 13.08 -13.61
CA ASN A 208 -9.01 13.90 -14.32
C ASN A 208 -8.43 15.00 -13.39
N PRO A 209 -7.34 15.69 -13.78
CA PRO A 209 -6.70 16.70 -12.94
C PRO A 209 -7.58 17.91 -12.60
N LEU A 210 -8.58 18.22 -13.44
CA LEU A 210 -9.50 19.33 -13.20
C LEU A 210 -10.65 18.93 -12.27
N GLY A 211 -10.93 17.62 -12.09
CA GLY A 211 -12.04 17.16 -11.27
C GLY A 211 -13.42 17.44 -11.88
N THR A 212 -13.47 17.71 -13.18
CA THR A 212 -14.70 18.02 -13.92
C THR A 212 -15.20 16.81 -14.72
N ILE A 213 -16.45 16.87 -15.15
CA ILE A 213 -17.02 15.89 -16.09
C ILE A 213 -16.34 16.06 -17.44
N SER A 214 -15.71 15.00 -17.95
CA SER A 214 -14.96 15.01 -19.23
C SER A 214 -15.62 14.18 -20.33
N ASN A 215 -16.95 14.01 -20.31
CA ASN A 215 -17.65 13.13 -21.26
C ASN A 215 -17.50 13.55 -22.72
N THR A 216 -17.31 14.85 -22.97
CA THR A 216 -17.11 15.42 -24.31
C THR A 216 -15.65 15.47 -24.75
N ASP A 217 -14.71 15.20 -23.83
CA ASP A 217 -13.27 15.27 -24.08
C ASP A 217 -12.60 13.97 -23.62
N LYS A 218 -12.96 12.86 -24.26
CA LYS A 218 -12.35 11.54 -24.06
C LYS A 218 -11.78 11.02 -25.36
N ILE A 219 -10.63 10.36 -25.25
CA ILE A 219 -9.95 9.69 -26.35
C ILE A 219 -9.80 8.20 -26.02
N PRO A 220 -9.63 7.31 -27.02
CA PRO A 220 -9.37 5.91 -26.77
C PRO A 220 -8.12 5.71 -25.89
N PHE A 221 -8.09 4.68 -25.06
CA PHE A 221 -6.94 4.37 -24.22
C PHE A 221 -5.72 4.02 -25.08
N HIS A 222 -5.89 3.16 -26.07
CA HIS A 222 -4.82 2.86 -27.04
C HIS A 222 -5.01 3.71 -28.33
N PRO A 223 -3.92 4.29 -28.87
CA PRO A 223 -2.51 4.16 -28.47
C PRO A 223 -2.05 5.19 -27.40
N TYR A 224 -2.84 6.20 -27.10
CA TYR A 224 -2.37 7.38 -26.35
C TYR A 224 -1.88 7.04 -24.94
N PHE A 225 -2.68 6.36 -24.15
CA PHE A 225 -2.33 6.07 -22.76
C PHE A 225 -1.52 4.78 -22.61
N THR A 226 -1.64 3.83 -23.54
CA THR A 226 -0.74 2.67 -23.57
C THR A 226 0.70 3.07 -23.82
N VAL A 227 0.96 4.01 -24.75
CA VAL A 227 2.31 4.55 -24.99
C VAL A 227 2.81 5.36 -23.80
N LYS A 228 1.94 6.17 -23.21
CA LYS A 228 2.26 6.96 -22.01
C LYS A 228 2.57 6.06 -20.80
N ASP A 229 1.79 5.02 -20.57
CA ASP A 229 2.02 4.05 -19.51
C ASP A 229 3.30 3.25 -19.76
N LEU A 230 3.60 2.87 -21.01
CA LEU A 230 4.85 2.20 -21.37
C LEU A 230 6.06 3.08 -21.06
N PHE A 231 6.01 4.37 -21.40
CA PHE A 231 7.08 5.30 -21.07
C PHE A 231 7.27 5.40 -19.54
N GLY A 232 6.18 5.58 -18.79
CA GLY A 232 6.22 5.59 -17.32
C GLY A 232 6.75 4.30 -16.73
N ALA A 233 6.39 3.15 -17.32
CA ALA A 233 6.92 1.84 -16.94
C ALA A 233 8.42 1.70 -17.16
N ILE A 234 8.94 2.18 -18.29
CA ILE A 234 10.39 2.16 -18.58
C ILE A 234 11.15 2.98 -17.54
N VAL A 235 10.70 4.22 -17.26
CA VAL A 235 11.33 5.08 -16.25
C VAL A 235 11.27 4.42 -14.87
N PHE A 236 10.16 3.82 -14.52
CA PHE A 236 10.00 3.11 -13.25
C PHE A 236 10.91 1.89 -13.16
N VAL A 237 11.00 1.07 -14.21
CA VAL A 237 11.88 -0.10 -14.24
C VAL A 237 13.35 0.31 -14.12
N MET A 238 13.76 1.41 -14.75
CA MET A 238 15.12 1.96 -14.57
C MET A 238 15.38 2.35 -13.10
N PHE A 239 14.45 3.05 -12.47
CA PHE A 239 14.53 3.41 -11.04
C PHE A 239 14.56 2.16 -10.15
N PHE A 240 13.70 1.18 -10.40
CA PHE A 240 13.66 -0.08 -9.66
C PHE A 240 14.96 -0.88 -9.84
N SER A 241 15.49 -0.95 -11.07
CA SER A 241 16.74 -1.63 -11.38
C SER A 241 17.93 -1.06 -10.60
N PHE A 242 17.94 0.25 -10.33
CA PHE A 242 18.98 0.86 -9.48
C PHE A 242 19.01 0.20 -8.09
N TRP A 243 17.87 -0.01 -7.46
CA TRP A 243 17.78 -0.63 -6.15
C TRP A 243 18.17 -2.12 -6.18
N VAL A 244 17.84 -2.83 -7.25
CA VAL A 244 18.17 -4.26 -7.38
C VAL A 244 19.65 -4.49 -7.63
N TYR A 245 20.28 -3.65 -8.46
CA TYR A 245 21.66 -3.90 -8.92
C TYR A 245 22.72 -3.13 -8.13
N PHE A 246 22.41 -1.95 -7.62
CA PHE A 246 23.42 -1.07 -7.02
C PHE A 246 23.21 -0.82 -5.52
N ALA A 247 21.99 -0.96 -5.00
CA ALA A 247 21.69 -0.73 -3.59
C ALA A 247 20.69 -1.75 -3.01
N PRO A 248 20.87 -3.09 -3.24
CA PRO A 248 19.85 -4.10 -2.96
C PRO A 248 19.49 -4.23 -1.47
N ASN A 249 20.40 -3.87 -0.57
CA ASN A 249 20.22 -4.03 0.87
C ASN A 249 19.83 -2.71 1.57
N TYR A 250 19.77 -1.59 0.86
CA TYR A 250 19.62 -0.27 1.46
C TYR A 250 18.22 -0.06 2.08
N LEU A 251 17.19 -0.66 1.47
CA LEU A 251 15.80 -0.53 1.93
C LEU A 251 15.40 -1.60 2.97
N GLY A 252 16.29 -2.53 3.30
CA GLY A 252 16.09 -3.56 4.31
C GLY A 252 16.88 -3.28 5.59
N HIS A 253 16.71 -4.13 6.61
CA HIS A 253 17.41 -4.04 7.88
C HIS A 253 18.59 -5.02 7.93
N PRO A 254 19.82 -4.58 8.35
CA PRO A 254 21.01 -5.43 8.34
C PRO A 254 20.89 -6.65 9.26
N ASP A 255 20.22 -6.53 10.42
CA ASP A 255 20.06 -7.66 11.36
C ASP A 255 19.22 -8.81 10.78
N ASN A 256 18.50 -8.59 9.66
CA ASN A 256 17.76 -9.65 9.01
C ASN A 256 18.63 -10.57 8.13
N TYR A 257 19.91 -10.27 8.02
CA TYR A 257 20.97 -11.13 7.46
C TYR A 257 21.69 -11.99 8.51
N ILE A 258 21.23 -11.94 9.76
CA ILE A 258 21.64 -12.81 10.86
C ILE A 258 20.50 -13.77 11.12
N GLU A 259 20.80 -15.06 11.19
CA GLU A 259 19.80 -16.09 11.50
C GLU A 259 19.10 -15.81 12.83
N ALA A 260 17.79 -16.12 12.91
CA ALA A 260 16.98 -15.85 14.09
C ALA A 260 17.50 -16.62 15.32
N ASP A 261 17.79 -15.88 16.38
CA ASP A 261 18.12 -16.42 17.71
C ASP A 261 17.07 -15.91 18.73
N PRO A 262 16.21 -16.81 19.25
CA PRO A 262 15.22 -16.45 20.25
C PRO A 262 15.83 -15.98 21.60
N MET A 263 17.10 -16.29 21.85
CA MET A 263 17.79 -15.94 23.10
C MET A 263 18.51 -14.58 23.03
N VAL A 264 18.61 -14.00 21.82
CA VAL A 264 19.33 -12.73 21.60
C VAL A 264 18.38 -11.70 20.98
N THR A 265 17.89 -10.79 21.80
CA THR A 265 17.01 -9.70 21.33
C THR A 265 17.83 -8.59 20.66
N PRO A 266 17.53 -8.18 19.43
CA PRO A 266 18.17 -7.04 18.79
C PRO A 266 17.97 -5.74 19.59
N ALA A 267 18.95 -4.87 19.55
CA ALA A 267 18.91 -3.60 20.29
C ALA A 267 17.77 -2.68 19.82
N HIS A 268 17.36 -2.79 18.55
CA HIS A 268 16.33 -1.96 17.97
C HIS A 268 15.46 -2.76 16.99
N ILE A 269 14.23 -3.08 17.39
CA ILE A 269 13.27 -3.81 16.58
C ILE A 269 12.35 -2.80 15.90
N VAL A 270 12.47 -2.67 14.57
CA VAL A 270 11.64 -1.78 13.75
C VAL A 270 11.06 -2.53 12.57
N PRO A 271 9.82 -2.21 12.17
CA PRO A 271 9.25 -2.74 10.94
C PRO A 271 9.90 -2.08 9.71
N GLU A 272 9.63 -2.64 8.54
CA GLU A 272 10.00 -2.05 7.25
C GLU A 272 9.47 -0.61 7.10
N TRP A 273 10.21 0.23 6.37
CA TRP A 273 9.98 1.67 6.28
C TRP A 273 8.54 2.05 5.93
N TYR A 274 7.86 1.25 5.11
CA TYR A 274 6.48 1.52 4.68
C TYR A 274 5.42 1.30 5.78
N PHE A 275 5.78 0.75 6.92
CA PHE A 275 4.92 0.63 8.10
C PHE A 275 5.23 1.67 9.18
N LEU A 276 6.35 2.39 9.06
CA LEU A 276 6.87 3.24 10.15
C LEU A 276 5.93 4.35 10.56
N PHE A 277 5.16 4.96 9.65
CA PHE A 277 4.19 6.01 10.02
C PHE A 277 3.12 5.50 11.00
N ALA A 278 2.56 4.31 10.74
CA ALA A 278 1.56 3.68 11.61
C ALA A 278 2.20 3.16 12.90
N TYR A 279 3.43 2.67 12.82
CA TYR A 279 4.23 2.25 13.97
C TYR A 279 4.61 3.44 14.88
N ALA A 280 4.90 4.62 14.34
CA ALA A 280 5.10 5.83 15.12
C ALA A 280 3.84 6.19 15.92
N ILE A 281 2.67 6.16 15.30
CA ILE A 281 1.38 6.40 15.96
C ILE A 281 1.15 5.38 17.09
N LEU A 282 1.40 4.09 16.84
CA LEU A 282 1.29 3.04 17.84
C LEU A 282 2.14 3.34 19.07
N ARG A 283 3.44 3.63 18.87
CA ARG A 283 4.41 3.83 19.95
C ARG A 283 4.22 5.12 20.73
N ALA A 284 3.62 6.14 20.09
CA ALA A 284 3.37 7.45 20.71
C ALA A 284 2.31 7.38 21.82
N ILE A 285 1.48 6.33 21.85
CA ILE A 285 0.37 6.18 22.79
C ILE A 285 0.80 5.21 23.91
N PRO A 286 0.89 5.66 25.18
CA PRO A 286 1.37 4.82 26.28
C PRO A 286 0.48 3.60 26.57
N ASN A 287 -0.83 3.70 26.34
CA ASN A 287 -1.76 2.59 26.52
C ASN A 287 -1.69 1.63 25.32
N LYS A 288 -1.32 0.37 25.56
CA LYS A 288 -1.12 -0.66 24.52
C LYS A 288 -2.37 -0.85 23.65
N LEU A 289 -3.57 -0.96 24.25
CA LEU A 289 -4.81 -1.16 23.50
C LEU A 289 -5.13 0.04 22.63
N LEU A 290 -5.05 1.26 23.18
CA LEU A 290 -5.31 2.49 22.40
C LEU A 290 -4.28 2.67 21.29
N GLY A 291 -3.02 2.33 21.51
CA GLY A 291 -1.99 2.34 20.48
C GLY A 291 -2.31 1.40 19.32
N VAL A 292 -2.73 0.16 19.63
CA VAL A 292 -3.14 -0.82 18.62
C VAL A 292 -4.37 -0.35 17.84
N LEU A 293 -5.38 0.18 18.54
CA LEU A 293 -6.56 0.75 17.88
C LEU A 293 -6.20 1.93 16.99
N ALA A 294 -5.30 2.82 17.42
CA ALA A 294 -4.84 3.95 16.63
C ALA A 294 -4.05 3.51 15.39
N LEU A 295 -3.22 2.47 15.50
CA LEU A 295 -2.53 1.88 14.34
C LEU A 295 -3.52 1.44 13.27
N PHE A 296 -4.54 0.66 13.62
CA PHE A 296 -5.56 0.24 12.66
C PHE A 296 -6.40 1.42 12.17
N ALA A 297 -6.78 2.34 13.06
CA ALA A 297 -7.54 3.52 12.71
C ALA A 297 -6.79 4.42 11.72
N SER A 298 -5.44 4.48 11.77
CA SER A 298 -4.64 5.28 10.83
C SER A 298 -4.84 4.86 9.38
N ILE A 299 -5.19 3.62 9.13
CA ILE A 299 -5.47 3.09 7.79
C ILE A 299 -6.98 3.13 7.51
N LEU A 300 -7.80 2.68 8.47
CA LEU A 300 -9.25 2.60 8.29
C LEU A 300 -9.91 3.97 8.15
N VAL A 301 -9.30 5.05 8.65
CA VAL A 301 -9.78 6.43 8.46
C VAL A 301 -9.91 6.81 6.99
N LEU A 302 -9.12 6.20 6.10
CA LEU A 302 -9.22 6.41 4.66
C LEU A 302 -10.61 6.02 4.11
N ILE A 303 -11.26 5.02 4.69
CA ILE A 303 -12.60 4.59 4.30
C ILE A 303 -13.64 5.68 4.56
N LEU A 304 -13.41 6.52 5.57
CA LEU A 304 -14.36 7.59 5.94
C LEU A 304 -14.32 8.78 5.00
N LEU A 305 -13.23 8.99 4.27
CA LEU A 305 -13.04 10.17 3.41
C LEU A 305 -14.21 10.51 2.48
N PRO A 306 -14.78 9.55 1.73
CA PRO A 306 -15.90 9.84 0.83
C PRO A 306 -17.15 10.40 1.55
N PHE A 307 -17.30 10.10 2.83
CA PHE A 307 -18.51 10.38 3.61
C PHE A 307 -18.40 11.66 4.45
N ILE A 308 -17.18 12.12 4.73
CA ILE A 308 -16.94 13.28 5.61
C ILE A 308 -16.60 14.57 4.86
N THR A 309 -16.41 14.51 3.54
CA THR A 309 -16.05 15.68 2.71
C THR A 309 -17.28 16.27 2.03
N ALA A 310 -17.61 17.53 2.30
CA ALA A 310 -18.81 18.20 1.80
C ALA A 310 -18.59 19.07 0.55
N SER A 311 -17.34 19.40 0.16
CA SER A 311 -17.07 20.27 -0.99
C SER A 311 -17.63 19.71 -2.29
N THR A 312 -18.22 20.56 -3.14
CA THR A 312 -18.69 20.20 -4.49
C THR A 312 -17.55 20.15 -5.51
N VAL A 313 -16.47 20.92 -5.26
CA VAL A 313 -15.27 20.94 -6.10
C VAL A 313 -14.37 19.75 -5.74
N GLN A 314 -13.96 18.96 -6.72
CA GLN A 314 -13.17 17.73 -6.48
C GLN A 314 -11.67 18.04 -6.37
N SER A 315 -11.10 18.65 -7.43
CA SER A 315 -9.66 18.83 -7.53
C SER A 315 -9.14 19.94 -6.62
N SER A 316 -8.01 19.68 -5.94
CA SER A 316 -7.26 20.67 -5.17
C SER A 316 -6.74 21.83 -6.02
N ALA A 317 -6.67 21.69 -7.35
CA ALA A 317 -6.29 22.78 -8.25
C ALA A 317 -7.18 24.03 -8.06
N PHE A 318 -8.46 23.82 -7.72
CA PHE A 318 -9.46 24.87 -7.49
C PHE A 318 -9.82 25.06 -6.01
N ARG A 319 -9.05 24.45 -5.11
CA ARG A 319 -9.24 24.47 -3.66
C ARG A 319 -7.92 24.88 -2.97
N PRO A 320 -7.58 26.18 -2.98
CA PRO A 320 -6.26 26.64 -2.55
C PRO A 320 -5.93 26.27 -1.09
N LEU A 321 -6.88 26.41 -0.17
CA LEU A 321 -6.71 26.03 1.22
C LEU A 321 -6.52 24.52 1.38
N TYR A 322 -7.40 23.73 0.78
CA TYR A 322 -7.28 22.27 0.77
C TYR A 322 -5.94 21.79 0.19
N ARG A 323 -5.47 22.42 -0.90
CA ARG A 323 -4.18 22.08 -1.53
C ARG A 323 -3.01 22.24 -0.57
N VAL A 324 -2.94 23.34 0.17
CA VAL A 324 -1.88 23.56 1.16
C VAL A 324 -1.96 22.50 2.26
N LEU A 325 -3.14 22.22 2.77
CA LEU A 325 -3.35 21.24 3.85
C LEU A 325 -3.00 19.81 3.44
N VAL A 326 -3.26 19.42 2.19
CA VAL A 326 -2.83 18.09 1.69
C VAL A 326 -1.31 17.98 1.63
N TRP A 327 -0.60 19.05 1.24
CA TRP A 327 0.86 19.05 1.29
C TRP A 327 1.41 19.05 2.71
N MET A 328 0.80 19.78 3.63
CA MET A 328 1.15 19.70 5.05
C MET A 328 0.94 18.30 5.61
N PHE A 329 -0.14 17.63 5.25
CA PHE A 329 -0.39 16.23 5.61
C PHE A 329 0.67 15.28 5.01
N ALA A 330 1.10 15.51 3.76
CA ALA A 330 2.16 14.71 3.16
C ALA A 330 3.48 14.85 3.94
N VAL A 331 3.81 16.06 4.38
CA VAL A 331 4.98 16.33 5.23
C VAL A 331 4.83 15.65 6.60
N ASP A 332 3.66 15.75 7.24
CA ASP A 332 3.36 15.08 8.51
C ASP A 332 3.51 13.56 8.41
N TRP A 333 3.00 12.96 7.33
CA TRP A 333 3.19 11.54 7.05
C TRP A 333 4.67 11.15 6.90
N LEU A 334 5.49 11.96 6.24
CA LEU A 334 6.95 11.74 6.13
C LEU A 334 7.63 11.88 7.50
N ILE A 335 7.23 12.86 8.31
CA ILE A 335 7.72 13.04 9.69
C ILE A 335 7.38 11.79 10.53
N LEU A 336 6.14 11.31 10.47
CA LEU A 336 5.74 10.08 11.17
C LEU A 336 6.55 8.86 10.68
N THR A 337 6.80 8.75 9.38
CA THR A 337 7.63 7.67 8.83
C THR A 337 9.05 7.73 9.40
N TRP A 338 9.66 8.89 9.46
CA TRP A 338 10.98 9.08 10.07
C TRP A 338 10.96 8.76 11.57
N LEU A 339 10.00 9.30 12.31
CA LEU A 339 9.84 9.07 13.75
C LEU A 339 9.61 7.58 14.08
N GLY A 340 8.96 6.83 13.20
CA GLY A 340 8.76 5.39 13.37
C GLY A 340 10.07 4.61 13.44
N GLY A 341 11.11 5.06 12.77
CA GLY A 341 12.47 4.51 12.83
C GLY A 341 13.36 5.11 13.93
N ALA A 342 12.93 6.18 14.60
CA ALA A 342 13.70 6.85 15.64
C ALA A 342 13.64 6.09 17.00
N PRO A 343 14.57 6.30 17.93
CA PRO A 343 14.52 5.75 19.29
C PRO A 343 13.24 6.14 20.06
N VAL A 344 12.85 5.31 21.05
CA VAL A 344 11.65 5.57 21.88
C VAL A 344 12.06 6.40 23.11
N GLU A 345 12.49 7.62 22.87
CA GLU A 345 12.94 8.57 23.89
C GLU A 345 12.59 10.01 23.48
N ASP A 346 12.65 10.94 24.43
CA ASP A 346 12.45 12.35 24.13
C ASP A 346 13.69 12.91 23.35
N PRO A 347 13.44 13.77 22.33
CA PRO A 347 12.19 14.43 21.99
C PRO A 347 11.28 13.65 21.00
N TYR A 348 11.69 12.48 20.52
CA TYR A 348 11.02 11.75 19.43
C TYR A 348 9.60 11.30 19.83
N VAL A 349 9.41 10.90 21.10
CA VAL A 349 8.08 10.50 21.59
C VAL A 349 7.09 11.65 21.54
N ILE A 350 7.47 12.82 22.03
CA ILE A 350 6.61 14.02 22.00
C ILE A 350 6.32 14.44 20.56
N MET A 351 7.33 14.41 19.68
CA MET A 351 7.15 14.72 18.26
C MET A 351 6.16 13.74 17.59
N ALA A 352 6.24 12.44 17.90
CA ALA A 352 5.34 11.44 17.36
C ALA A 352 3.90 11.60 17.90
N GLN A 353 3.73 12.03 19.15
CA GLN A 353 2.42 12.37 19.70
C GLN A 353 1.78 13.54 18.96
N ILE A 354 2.53 14.63 18.74
CA ILE A 354 2.06 15.81 18.01
C ILE A 354 1.69 15.44 16.57
N ALA A 355 2.58 14.77 15.85
CA ALA A 355 2.35 14.35 14.48
C ALA A 355 1.17 13.35 14.37
N GLY A 356 1.05 12.41 15.31
CA GLY A 356 -0.08 11.48 15.35
C GLY A 356 -1.43 12.19 15.59
N VAL A 357 -1.47 13.21 16.43
CA VAL A 357 -2.66 14.06 16.62
C VAL A 357 -2.96 14.83 15.33
N LEU A 358 -1.96 15.42 14.67
CA LEU A 358 -2.14 16.14 13.39
C LEU A 358 -2.62 15.21 12.29
N TYR A 359 -2.13 13.98 12.23
CA TYR A 359 -2.57 12.94 11.29
C TYR A 359 -4.08 12.70 11.40
N PHE A 360 -4.60 12.41 12.59
CA PHE A 360 -6.04 12.19 12.78
C PHE A 360 -6.86 13.47 12.66
N ALA A 361 -6.34 14.59 13.15
CA ALA A 361 -6.99 15.90 13.01
C ALA A 361 -7.18 16.26 11.53
N PHE A 362 -6.23 15.94 10.67
CA PHE A 362 -6.36 16.17 9.22
C PHE A 362 -7.63 15.50 8.68
N PHE A 363 -7.85 14.23 8.95
CA PHE A 363 -9.01 13.49 8.42
C PHE A 363 -10.32 13.87 9.13
N LEU A 364 -10.32 13.92 10.46
CA LEU A 364 -11.55 13.97 11.25
C LEU A 364 -12.04 15.41 11.53
N ILE A 365 -11.16 16.40 11.46
CA ILE A 365 -11.47 17.80 11.80
C ILE A 365 -11.18 18.70 10.60
N ILE A 366 -9.93 18.75 10.14
CA ILE A 366 -9.48 19.75 9.16
C ILE A 366 -10.20 19.55 7.83
N LEU A 367 -10.22 18.34 7.29
CA LEU A 367 -10.89 18.07 6.02
C LEU A 367 -12.41 18.36 6.04
N PRO A 368 -13.19 17.88 7.01
CA PRO A 368 -14.60 18.23 7.12
C PRO A 368 -14.84 19.75 7.25
N VAL A 369 -14.08 20.43 8.11
CA VAL A 369 -14.23 21.88 8.32
C VAL A 369 -13.89 22.65 7.07
N VAL A 370 -12.71 22.40 6.46
CA VAL A 370 -12.27 23.10 5.26
C VAL A 370 -13.19 22.84 4.08
N SER A 371 -13.65 21.60 3.89
CA SER A 371 -14.59 21.29 2.82
C SER A 371 -15.93 22.00 3.00
N ARG A 372 -16.36 22.25 4.25
CA ARG A 372 -17.56 23.04 4.57
C ARG A 372 -17.34 24.52 4.32
N ILE A 373 -16.21 25.09 4.74
CA ILE A 373 -15.84 26.49 4.48
C ILE A 373 -15.79 26.75 2.98
N GLU A 374 -15.09 25.89 2.22
CA GLU A 374 -15.00 26.03 0.77
C GLU A 374 -16.34 25.84 0.06
N TYR A 375 -17.24 25.00 0.58
CA TYR A 375 -18.61 24.87 0.08
C TYR A 375 -19.39 26.20 0.15
N TRP A 376 -19.18 27.00 1.22
CA TRP A 376 -19.81 28.30 1.40
C TRP A 376 -19.14 29.42 0.60
N LEU A 377 -17.83 29.35 0.43
CA LEU A 377 -17.03 30.41 -0.19
C LEU A 377 -16.91 30.29 -1.72
N ILE A 378 -17.03 29.06 -2.25
CA ILE A 378 -16.93 28.81 -3.70
C ILE A 378 -18.35 28.63 -4.25
N PRO A 379 -18.95 29.66 -4.85
CA PRO A 379 -20.27 29.53 -5.44
C PRO A 379 -20.20 28.57 -6.62
N VAL A 380 -20.82 27.41 -6.48
CA VAL A 380 -21.04 26.50 -7.61
C VAL A 380 -22.31 26.93 -8.28
N PRO A 381 -22.33 27.15 -9.61
CA PRO A 381 -23.56 27.38 -10.34
C PRO A 381 -24.56 26.26 -10.01
N ALA A 382 -25.78 26.62 -9.65
CA ALA A 382 -26.83 25.64 -9.42
C ALA A 382 -26.89 24.71 -10.64
N ASN A 383 -26.76 23.41 -10.42
CA ASN A 383 -26.88 22.45 -11.50
C ASN A 383 -28.32 22.50 -12.02
N PRO A 384 -28.56 22.97 -13.24
CA PRO A 384 -29.96 23.08 -13.77
C PRO A 384 -30.62 21.72 -13.92
N ASN A 385 -29.91 20.60 -13.67
CA ASN A 385 -30.36 19.21 -13.82
C ASN A 385 -30.16 18.40 -12.50
N ALA A 386 -30.14 19.03 -11.32
CA ALA A 386 -30.09 18.34 -10.03
C ALA A 386 -31.48 17.93 -9.57
#